data_041f97a1d91d6bc24a261952bf93ce66
#
_entry.id   041f97a1d91d6bc24a261952bf93ce66
#
_cell.length_a   1.000
_cell.length_b   1.000
_cell.length_c   1.000
_cell.angle_alpha   90.00
_cell.angle_beta   90.00
_cell.angle_gamma   90.00
#
_symmetry.space_group_name_H-M   'P 1'
#
loop_
_entity.id
_entity.type
_entity.pdbx_description
1 polymer ?
#
loop_
_entity_poly.entity_id
_entity_poly.type
_entity_poly.pdbx_seq_one_letter_code
_entity_poly.pdbx_strand_id
1 'polypeptide(L)'
;SIKYLEHLQQPFYAKYITVSNHYPYTTSLIGDEIGFPLASTKDETINGYFATANYLDSAVKSFFDYLKASGLYENSIIVLYGDHYGISNSRNPSLAPLLGKNSETWSSYDNAMLQRVPYMVVIPGMTKGKVVNTYGGQVDLLPTLEHLLGIDSKQYLQVGQDLLSPKHQQTVAFRSSNYFVTPKYTSYSGRTYYTETGEEITNPDETTKAELEKIRNTTNEQLKMSDLIQTGDLLRFYTGNDLGKVNPKDYSYTNSLKSLLSIEKKKGDESTSLYSKRGGNSTVDLFNSPSYRALHPEQFESTSNGSSSSTEESSSSSK
;
A
#
# COMPACT_ATOMS: atom_id res chain seq x y z
N SER A 1 -14.39 -2.50 -6.93
CA SER A 1 -13.67 -3.57 -6.19
C SER A 1 -14.61 -4.45 -5.37
N ILE A 2 -15.66 -3.90 -4.74
CA ILE A 2 -16.55 -4.62 -3.81
C ILE A 2 -17.18 -5.84 -4.46
N LYS A 3 -17.71 -5.72 -5.69
CA LYS A 3 -18.30 -6.84 -6.42
C LYS A 3 -17.37 -8.05 -6.68
N TYR A 4 -16.07 -7.88 -6.49
CA TYR A 4 -15.12 -8.99 -6.50
C TYR A 4 -14.83 -9.47 -5.08
N LEU A 5 -14.62 -8.51 -4.17
CA LEU A 5 -14.28 -8.78 -2.78
C LEU A 5 -15.39 -9.60 -2.07
N GLU A 6 -16.65 -9.24 -2.28
CA GLU A 6 -17.80 -9.90 -1.64
C GLU A 6 -17.99 -11.35 -2.05
N HIS A 7 -17.46 -11.75 -3.24
CA HIS A 7 -17.54 -13.12 -3.77
C HIS A 7 -16.28 -13.96 -3.49
N LEU A 8 -15.25 -13.38 -2.88
CA LEU A 8 -14.05 -14.15 -2.52
C LEU A 8 -14.36 -15.14 -1.39
N GLN A 9 -13.91 -16.38 -1.58
CA GLN A 9 -13.98 -17.40 -0.51
C GLN A 9 -12.94 -17.07 0.57
N GLN A 10 -13.34 -17.08 1.82
CA GLN A 10 -12.44 -16.85 2.95
C GLN A 10 -11.75 -18.17 3.38
N PRO A 11 -10.45 -18.13 3.78
CA PRO A 11 -9.58 -16.95 3.78
C PRO A 11 -9.13 -16.57 2.36
N PHE A 12 -8.83 -15.28 2.13
CA PHE A 12 -8.31 -14.79 0.85
C PHE A 12 -7.21 -13.76 1.06
N TYR A 13 -6.43 -13.53 0.00
CA TYR A 13 -5.51 -12.42 -0.14
C TYR A 13 -6.01 -11.47 -1.22
N ALA A 14 -6.06 -10.18 -0.92
CA ALA A 14 -6.43 -9.14 -1.87
C ALA A 14 -5.41 -8.01 -1.84
N LYS A 15 -4.94 -7.57 -3.02
CA LYS A 15 -4.04 -6.43 -3.18
C LYS A 15 -4.73 -5.35 -4.00
N TYR A 16 -4.72 -4.14 -3.46
CA TYR A 16 -5.24 -2.95 -4.13
C TYR A 16 -4.09 -2.01 -4.48
N ILE A 17 -4.09 -1.50 -5.70
CA ILE A 17 -3.16 -0.48 -6.16
C ILE A 17 -3.97 0.80 -6.37
N THR A 18 -3.64 1.84 -5.61
CA THR A 18 -4.34 3.13 -5.68
C THR A 18 -3.73 3.98 -6.78
N VAL A 19 -4.55 4.84 -7.41
CA VAL A 19 -4.14 5.64 -8.57
C VAL A 19 -4.31 7.14 -8.33
N SER A 20 -5.26 7.57 -7.50
CA SER A 20 -5.56 8.99 -7.27
C SER A 20 -4.39 9.79 -6.69
N ASN A 21 -3.51 9.15 -5.92
CA ASN A 21 -2.27 9.74 -5.44
C ASN A 21 -1.06 9.22 -6.22
N HIS A 22 -1.08 9.39 -7.54
CA HIS A 22 -0.01 9.02 -8.46
C HIS A 22 0.41 10.22 -9.29
N TYR A 23 1.68 10.25 -9.71
CA TYR A 23 2.18 11.27 -10.63
C TYR A 23 1.26 11.39 -11.87
N PRO A 24 0.93 12.58 -12.35
CA PRO A 24 1.42 13.91 -11.96
C PRO A 24 0.68 14.62 -10.82
N TYR A 25 -0.11 13.93 -10.00
CA TYR A 25 -0.86 14.46 -8.85
C TYR A 25 -1.88 15.55 -9.22
N THR A 26 -2.55 15.35 -10.34
CA THR A 26 -3.58 16.28 -10.81
C THR A 26 -4.84 16.15 -9.96
N THR A 27 -5.39 17.30 -9.55
CA THR A 27 -6.62 17.33 -8.77
C THR A 27 -7.88 17.04 -9.59
N SER A 28 -7.75 16.97 -10.92
CA SER A 28 -8.87 16.61 -11.81
C SER A 28 -9.48 15.23 -11.54
N LEU A 29 -8.71 14.33 -10.93
CA LEU A 29 -9.20 13.00 -10.54
C LEU A 29 -10.01 13.00 -9.24
N ILE A 30 -9.90 14.04 -8.44
CA ILE A 30 -10.56 14.16 -7.13
C ILE A 30 -11.64 15.25 -7.12
N GLY A 31 -11.73 16.05 -8.17
CA GLY A 31 -12.78 17.04 -8.36
C GLY A 31 -12.94 17.99 -7.17
N ASP A 32 -14.18 18.17 -6.72
CA ASP A 32 -14.53 19.04 -5.59
C ASP A 32 -14.23 18.44 -4.20
N GLU A 33 -13.72 17.20 -4.14
CA GLU A 33 -13.35 16.54 -2.89
C GLU A 33 -11.93 16.92 -2.38
N ILE A 34 -11.44 18.09 -2.76
CA ILE A 34 -10.16 18.61 -2.28
C ILE A 34 -10.35 19.07 -0.83
N GLY A 35 -10.12 18.15 0.10
CA GLY A 35 -10.19 18.43 1.55
C GLY A 35 -8.95 19.07 2.14
N PHE A 36 -7.90 19.29 1.34
CA PHE A 36 -6.61 19.82 1.78
C PHE A 36 -6.11 20.89 0.79
N PRO A 37 -5.61 22.04 1.27
CA PRO A 37 -5.18 23.13 0.39
C PRO A 37 -4.01 22.70 -0.50
N LEU A 38 -4.01 23.18 -1.74
CA LEU A 38 -2.88 23.01 -2.63
C LEU A 38 -1.67 23.75 -2.10
N ALA A 39 -0.48 23.20 -2.24
CA ALA A 39 0.74 23.93 -1.96
C ALA A 39 0.93 25.06 -3.00
N SER A 40 1.71 26.07 -2.62
CA SER A 40 1.96 27.25 -3.45
C SER A 40 3.43 27.31 -3.84
N THR A 41 3.88 26.36 -4.65
CA THR A 41 5.22 26.36 -5.22
C THR A 41 5.17 26.68 -6.72
N LYS A 42 6.33 26.81 -7.35
CA LYS A 42 6.42 26.95 -8.82
C LYS A 42 6.20 25.64 -9.59
N ASP A 43 6.02 24.53 -8.87
CA ASP A 43 5.85 23.18 -9.45
C ASP A 43 4.45 22.65 -9.15
N GLU A 44 3.60 22.60 -10.18
CA GLU A 44 2.22 22.14 -10.06
C GLU A 44 2.09 20.69 -9.55
N THR A 45 3.06 19.83 -9.88
CA THR A 45 3.11 18.46 -9.36
C THR A 45 3.22 18.42 -7.84
N ILE A 46 4.08 19.28 -7.27
CA ILE A 46 4.23 19.40 -5.82
C ILE A 46 2.99 20.02 -5.20
N ASN A 47 2.38 21.00 -5.88
CA ASN A 47 1.18 21.66 -5.37
C ASN A 47 0.02 20.68 -5.18
N GLY A 48 -0.14 19.72 -6.09
CA GLY A 48 -1.18 18.70 -6.02
C GLY A 48 -0.85 17.51 -5.10
N TYR A 49 0.42 17.27 -4.80
CA TYR A 49 0.86 16.06 -4.08
C TYR A 49 0.17 15.88 -2.72
N PHE A 50 0.13 16.91 -1.89
CA PHE A 50 -0.45 16.84 -0.55
C PHE A 50 -1.98 16.71 -0.58
N ALA A 51 -2.64 17.38 -1.52
CA ALA A 51 -4.08 17.29 -1.70
C ALA A 51 -4.50 15.87 -2.14
N THR A 52 -3.80 15.30 -3.11
CA THR A 52 -4.07 13.92 -3.56
C THR A 52 -3.73 12.88 -2.49
N ALA A 53 -2.72 13.13 -1.65
CA ALA A 53 -2.40 12.28 -0.51
C ALA A 53 -3.50 12.33 0.56
N ASN A 54 -4.05 13.50 0.86
CA ASN A 54 -5.18 13.66 1.77
C ASN A 54 -6.45 12.95 1.24
N TYR A 55 -6.70 13.05 -0.06
CA TYR A 55 -7.79 12.30 -0.69
C TYR A 55 -7.60 10.78 -0.56
N LEU A 56 -6.38 10.28 -0.76
CA LEU A 56 -6.05 8.87 -0.53
C LEU A 56 -6.33 8.44 0.91
N ASP A 57 -5.97 9.27 1.89
CA ASP A 57 -6.26 9.01 3.31
C ASP A 57 -7.76 8.87 3.56
N SER A 58 -8.57 9.75 2.97
CA SER A 58 -10.04 9.69 3.04
C SER A 58 -10.60 8.40 2.39
N ALA A 59 -10.02 7.98 1.27
CA ALA A 59 -10.38 6.73 0.61
C ALA A 59 -10.01 5.49 1.46
N VAL A 60 -8.85 5.52 2.11
CA VAL A 60 -8.42 4.47 3.05
C VAL A 60 -9.37 4.42 4.24
N LYS A 61 -9.77 5.57 4.80
CA LYS A 61 -10.78 5.63 5.86
C LYS A 61 -12.08 4.94 5.42
N SER A 62 -12.60 5.29 4.25
CA SER A 62 -13.84 4.71 3.72
C SER A 62 -13.72 3.19 3.54
N PHE A 63 -12.56 2.70 3.12
CA PHE A 63 -12.29 1.27 3.00
C PHE A 63 -12.27 0.58 4.37
N PHE A 64 -11.65 1.17 5.38
CA PHE A 64 -11.67 0.64 6.75
C PHE A 64 -13.08 0.60 7.34
N ASP A 65 -13.88 1.64 7.11
CA ASP A 65 -15.27 1.68 7.54
C ASP A 65 -16.09 0.54 6.90
N TYR A 66 -15.88 0.30 5.60
CA TYR A 66 -16.48 -0.85 4.91
C TYR A 66 -16.02 -2.20 5.49
N LEU A 67 -14.73 -2.39 5.74
CA LEU A 67 -14.22 -3.63 6.35
C LEU A 67 -14.87 -3.91 7.71
N LYS A 68 -15.05 -2.88 8.54
CA LYS A 68 -15.74 -2.98 9.83
C LYS A 68 -17.22 -3.31 9.65
N ALA A 69 -17.92 -2.59 8.79
CA ALA A 69 -19.34 -2.81 8.53
C ALA A 69 -19.64 -4.18 7.93
N SER A 70 -18.73 -4.73 7.12
CA SER A 70 -18.87 -6.05 6.51
C SER A 70 -18.41 -7.22 7.40
N GLY A 71 -17.80 -6.95 8.58
CA GLY A 71 -17.26 -7.96 9.48
C GLY A 71 -15.95 -8.59 9.00
N LEU A 72 -15.29 -8.00 7.99
CA LEU A 72 -13.98 -8.47 7.53
C LEU A 72 -12.84 -7.98 8.42
N TYR A 73 -13.02 -6.81 9.07
CA TYR A 73 -11.95 -6.14 9.79
C TYR A 73 -11.32 -7.02 10.87
N GLU A 74 -12.12 -7.64 11.73
CA GLU A 74 -11.69 -8.39 12.91
C GLU A 74 -10.83 -9.62 12.57
N ASN A 75 -10.99 -10.17 11.36
CA ASN A 75 -10.28 -11.36 10.89
C ASN A 75 -9.28 -11.05 9.75
N SER A 76 -8.81 -9.80 9.65
CA SER A 76 -7.92 -9.37 8.59
C SER A 76 -6.60 -8.85 9.16
N ILE A 77 -5.50 -9.10 8.47
CA ILE A 77 -4.27 -8.31 8.57
C ILE A 77 -4.28 -7.33 7.40
N ILE A 78 -4.22 -6.02 7.71
CA ILE A 78 -4.26 -4.97 6.70
C ILE A 78 -2.87 -4.36 6.61
N VAL A 79 -2.31 -4.34 5.39
CA VAL A 79 -0.98 -3.82 5.12
C VAL A 79 -1.09 -2.64 4.18
N LEU A 80 -0.54 -1.50 4.60
CA LEU A 80 -0.45 -0.27 3.81
C LEU A 80 1.03 0.00 3.56
N TYR A 81 1.42 0.13 2.30
CA TYR A 81 2.80 0.43 1.96
C TYR A 81 2.90 1.22 0.66
N GLY A 82 3.95 2.05 0.57
CA GLY A 82 4.31 2.70 -0.69
C GLY A 82 5.14 1.76 -1.56
N ASP A 83 4.81 1.68 -2.83
CA ASP A 83 5.52 0.87 -3.82
C ASP A 83 6.80 1.56 -4.32
N HIS A 84 6.81 2.90 -4.33
CA HIS A 84 7.97 3.74 -4.67
C HIS A 84 7.80 5.16 -4.08
N TYR A 85 8.85 5.97 -4.19
CA TYR A 85 8.83 7.37 -3.77
C TYR A 85 7.89 8.22 -4.66
N GLY A 86 7.34 9.30 -4.08
CA GLY A 86 6.34 10.13 -4.74
C GLY A 86 6.92 11.20 -5.67
N ILE A 87 7.93 11.96 -5.23
CA ILE A 87 8.48 13.11 -5.92
C ILE A 87 9.84 12.79 -6.52
N SER A 88 10.04 13.07 -7.81
CA SER A 88 11.30 12.82 -8.49
C SER A 88 12.43 13.72 -7.97
N ASN A 89 13.67 13.21 -8.00
CA ASN A 89 14.85 13.92 -7.50
C ASN A 89 15.03 15.33 -8.13
N SER A 90 14.66 15.49 -9.39
CA SER A 90 14.74 16.79 -10.09
C SER A 90 13.76 17.85 -9.54
N ARG A 91 12.68 17.42 -8.89
CA ARG A 91 11.66 18.30 -8.29
C ARG A 91 11.87 18.52 -6.79
N ASN A 92 12.62 17.67 -6.12
CA ASN A 92 12.84 17.72 -4.68
C ASN A 92 13.35 19.08 -4.17
N PRO A 93 14.24 19.82 -4.87
CA PRO A 93 14.63 21.16 -4.44
C PRO A 93 13.46 22.14 -4.29
N SER A 94 12.42 22.02 -5.13
CA SER A 94 11.19 22.82 -5.00
C SER A 94 10.32 22.42 -3.81
N LEU A 95 10.47 21.17 -3.35
CA LEU A 95 9.81 20.65 -2.14
C LEU A 95 10.51 21.13 -0.85
N ALA A 96 11.81 21.44 -0.91
CA ALA A 96 12.64 21.74 0.25
C ALA A 96 12.03 22.79 1.22
N PRO A 97 11.49 23.95 0.74
CA PRO A 97 10.90 24.94 1.62
C PRO A 97 9.69 24.42 2.40
N LEU A 98 8.89 23.53 1.80
CA LEU A 98 7.73 22.90 2.45
C LEU A 98 8.13 21.93 3.57
N LEU A 99 9.37 21.42 3.51
CA LEU A 99 9.98 20.57 4.52
C LEU A 99 10.85 21.34 5.52
N GLY A 100 10.82 22.68 5.49
CA GLY A 100 11.66 23.53 6.35
C GLY A 100 13.16 23.47 5.99
N LYS A 101 13.50 23.10 4.75
CA LYS A 101 14.88 23.00 4.24
C LYS A 101 15.16 24.10 3.22
N ASN A 102 16.45 24.38 2.99
CA ASN A 102 16.88 25.32 1.96
C ASN A 102 17.15 24.55 0.64
N SER A 103 16.56 25.02 -0.46
CA SER A 103 16.74 24.44 -1.79
C SER A 103 18.19 24.51 -2.28
N GLU A 104 18.96 25.51 -1.87
CA GLU A 104 20.38 25.69 -2.28
C GLU A 104 21.31 24.68 -1.61
N THR A 105 20.94 24.19 -0.43
CA THR A 105 21.72 23.19 0.33
C THR A 105 21.17 21.77 0.15
N TRP A 106 20.14 21.60 -0.69
CA TRP A 106 19.58 20.30 -0.99
C TRP A 106 20.62 19.36 -1.61
N SER A 107 20.81 18.19 -1.03
CA SER A 107 21.88 17.28 -1.37
C SER A 107 21.37 15.93 -1.88
N SER A 108 22.30 15.08 -2.31
CA SER A 108 22.01 13.68 -2.62
C SER A 108 21.54 12.89 -1.40
N TYR A 109 21.95 13.28 -0.21
CA TYR A 109 21.44 12.71 1.03
C TYR A 109 19.94 12.97 1.21
N ASP A 110 19.51 14.19 0.96
CA ASP A 110 18.09 14.55 1.05
C ASP A 110 17.25 13.75 0.05
N ASN A 111 17.76 13.57 -1.17
CA ASN A 111 17.12 12.72 -2.18
C ASN A 111 17.02 11.26 -1.71
N ALA A 112 18.07 10.71 -1.07
CA ALA A 112 18.03 9.37 -0.53
C ALA A 112 17.01 9.23 0.60
N MET A 113 16.90 10.23 1.48
CA MET A 113 15.94 10.21 2.58
C MET A 113 14.48 10.26 2.10
N LEU A 114 14.22 10.92 0.96
CA LEU A 114 12.87 10.93 0.35
C LEU A 114 12.50 9.65 -0.41
N GLN A 115 13.42 8.67 -0.52
CA GLN A 115 13.06 7.34 -1.03
C GLN A 115 12.24 6.53 -0.02
N ARG A 116 12.21 6.94 1.24
CA ARG A 116 11.47 6.26 2.28
C ARG A 116 9.97 6.37 2.05
N VAL A 117 9.29 5.23 2.11
CA VAL A 117 7.84 5.10 1.96
C VAL A 117 7.22 4.59 3.26
N PRO A 118 5.92 4.82 3.50
CA PRO A 118 5.23 4.23 4.63
C PRO A 118 5.17 2.71 4.50
N TYR A 119 5.27 2.03 5.65
CA TYR A 119 4.95 0.62 5.81
C TYR A 119 4.24 0.44 7.14
N MET A 120 2.98 0.09 7.09
CA MET A 120 2.12 -0.05 8.27
C MET A 120 1.39 -1.39 8.21
N VAL A 121 1.34 -2.08 9.36
CA VAL A 121 0.59 -3.32 9.53
C VAL A 121 -0.45 -3.09 10.61
N VAL A 122 -1.72 -3.27 10.26
CA VAL A 122 -2.85 -3.18 11.19
C VAL A 122 -3.35 -4.59 11.47
N ILE A 123 -3.30 -4.97 12.73
CA ILE A 123 -3.79 -6.25 13.23
C ILE A 123 -4.90 -5.94 14.23
N PRO A 124 -6.17 -6.21 13.91
CA PRO A 124 -7.28 -5.99 14.83
C PRO A 124 -7.09 -6.72 16.17
N GLY A 125 -7.51 -6.09 17.23
CA GLY A 125 -7.30 -6.61 18.59
C GLY A 125 -5.96 -6.25 19.24
N MET A 126 -4.98 -5.77 18.47
CA MET A 126 -3.77 -5.18 19.05
C MET A 126 -4.08 -3.82 19.69
N THR A 127 -3.88 -3.72 21.00
CA THR A 127 -4.15 -2.50 21.76
C THR A 127 -2.94 -1.57 21.89
N LYS A 128 -1.74 -2.06 21.55
CA LYS A 128 -0.49 -1.29 21.64
C LYS A 128 0.19 -1.27 20.30
N GLY A 129 0.19 -0.09 19.67
CA GLY A 129 1.00 0.16 18.48
C GLY A 129 2.50 0.21 18.83
N LYS A 130 3.35 -0.15 17.87
CA LYS A 130 4.81 -0.10 17.99
C LYS A 130 5.41 0.47 16.70
N VAL A 131 6.35 1.39 16.85
CA VAL A 131 7.23 1.79 15.75
C VAL A 131 8.43 0.87 15.74
N VAL A 132 8.70 0.26 14.59
CA VAL A 132 9.86 -0.61 14.37
C VAL A 132 10.88 0.19 13.57
N ASN A 133 12.04 0.46 14.18
CA ASN A 133 13.09 1.30 13.59
C ASN A 133 14.12 0.50 12.76
N THR A 134 13.79 -0.72 12.38
CA THR A 134 14.63 -1.55 11.51
C THR A 134 14.67 -0.94 10.10
N TYR A 135 15.87 -0.71 9.58
CA TYR A 135 16.05 -0.31 8.18
C TYR A 135 15.75 -1.49 7.26
N GLY A 136 14.79 -1.31 6.34
CA GLY A 136 14.38 -2.34 5.40
C GLY A 136 13.84 -1.78 4.10
N GLY A 137 13.73 -2.64 3.11
CA GLY A 137 13.18 -2.32 1.80
C GLY A 137 11.85 -3.03 1.52
N GLN A 138 11.21 -2.71 0.39
CA GLN A 138 9.98 -3.39 -0.02
C GLN A 138 10.15 -4.90 -0.20
N VAL A 139 11.37 -5.37 -0.48
CA VAL A 139 11.68 -6.81 -0.57
C VAL A 139 11.46 -7.55 0.75
N ASP A 140 11.54 -6.85 1.88
CA ASP A 140 11.40 -7.40 3.23
C ASP A 140 9.94 -7.53 3.67
N LEU A 141 9.01 -6.96 2.90
CA LEU A 141 7.58 -6.95 3.22
C LEU A 141 7.01 -8.38 3.24
N LEU A 142 7.30 -9.18 2.20
CA LEU A 142 6.77 -10.53 2.08
C LEU A 142 7.24 -11.44 3.22
N PRO A 143 8.55 -11.61 3.50
CA PRO A 143 9.00 -12.46 4.59
C PRO A 143 8.53 -11.98 5.98
N THR A 144 8.36 -10.67 6.17
CA THR A 144 7.79 -10.11 7.40
C THR A 144 6.31 -10.49 7.55
N LEU A 145 5.53 -10.41 6.47
CA LEU A 145 4.13 -10.78 6.48
C LEU A 145 3.93 -12.29 6.71
N GLU A 146 4.76 -13.12 6.06
CA GLU A 146 4.74 -14.57 6.26
C GLU A 146 5.04 -14.94 7.72
N HIS A 147 6.01 -14.29 8.34
CA HIS A 147 6.28 -14.45 9.77
C HIS A 147 5.05 -14.10 10.63
N LEU A 148 4.41 -12.96 10.39
CA LEU A 148 3.21 -12.54 11.11
C LEU A 148 2.02 -13.52 10.93
N LEU A 149 1.96 -14.19 9.79
CA LEU A 149 0.94 -15.19 9.47
C LEU A 149 1.33 -16.62 9.93
N GLY A 150 2.54 -16.83 10.45
CA GLY A 150 3.04 -18.14 10.83
C GLY A 150 3.30 -19.08 9.66
N ILE A 151 3.57 -18.52 8.47
CA ILE A 151 3.86 -19.28 7.24
C ILE A 151 5.36 -19.63 7.20
N ASP A 152 5.69 -20.90 6.94
CA ASP A 152 7.08 -21.31 6.70
C ASP A 152 7.50 -20.92 5.27
N SER A 153 8.30 -19.87 5.19
CA SER A 153 8.76 -19.28 3.94
C SER A 153 9.91 -20.02 3.26
N LYS A 154 10.49 -21.05 3.91
CA LYS A 154 11.67 -21.77 3.39
C LYS A 154 11.44 -22.45 2.03
N GLN A 155 10.18 -22.68 1.66
CA GLN A 155 9.80 -23.30 0.41
C GLN A 155 9.69 -22.32 -0.76
N TYR A 156 9.72 -21.01 -0.48
CA TYR A 156 9.47 -19.97 -1.47
C TYR A 156 10.74 -19.19 -1.78
N LEU A 157 10.88 -18.81 -3.04
CA LEU A 157 11.98 -17.96 -3.48
C LEU A 157 11.69 -16.50 -3.09
N GLN A 158 12.52 -15.96 -2.23
CA GLN A 158 12.46 -14.57 -1.83
C GLN A 158 13.87 -14.02 -1.56
N VAL A 159 14.05 -12.73 -1.76
CA VAL A 159 15.34 -12.03 -1.62
C VAL A 159 15.38 -11.11 -0.41
N GLY A 160 14.25 -10.88 0.25
CA GLY A 160 14.13 -10.06 1.45
C GLY A 160 14.37 -10.83 2.73
N GLN A 161 14.36 -10.10 3.84
CA GLN A 161 14.51 -10.62 5.19
C GLN A 161 13.35 -10.14 6.06
N ASP A 162 13.00 -10.91 7.09
CA ASP A 162 11.99 -10.52 8.06
C ASP A 162 12.46 -9.31 8.90
N LEU A 163 11.75 -8.19 8.80
CA LEU A 163 12.04 -6.94 9.53
C LEU A 163 11.94 -7.07 11.05
N LEU A 164 11.26 -8.08 11.55
CA LEU A 164 11.11 -8.35 12.98
C LEU A 164 12.19 -9.29 13.51
N SER A 165 12.99 -9.86 12.62
CA SER A 165 14.08 -10.75 13.00
C SER A 165 15.25 -9.97 13.60
N PRO A 166 15.79 -10.39 14.75
CA PRO A 166 17.01 -9.79 15.31
C PRO A 166 18.25 -10.03 14.44
N LYS A 167 18.16 -10.91 13.43
CA LYS A 167 19.23 -11.21 12.48
C LYS A 167 19.12 -10.39 11.19
N HIS A 168 18.13 -9.51 11.06
CA HIS A 168 17.97 -8.65 9.90
C HIS A 168 19.20 -7.75 9.73
N GLN A 169 19.77 -7.72 8.53
CA GLN A 169 21.04 -7.04 8.27
C GLN A 169 20.92 -5.52 8.22
N GLN A 170 19.72 -4.97 8.16
CA GLN A 170 19.44 -3.53 8.10
C GLN A 170 20.20 -2.81 6.97
N THR A 171 20.32 -3.48 5.84
CA THR A 171 20.92 -2.94 4.63
C THR A 171 19.88 -2.90 3.55
N VAL A 172 19.62 -1.73 3.01
CA VAL A 172 18.62 -1.50 1.95
C VAL A 172 19.34 -1.13 0.67
N ALA A 173 19.20 -1.94 -0.36
CA ALA A 173 19.65 -1.61 -1.71
C ALA A 173 18.59 -0.74 -2.40
N PHE A 174 18.99 0.39 -2.96
CA PHE A 174 18.15 1.12 -3.92
C PHE A 174 18.27 0.50 -5.31
N ARG A 175 17.36 0.85 -6.20
CA ARG A 175 17.30 0.25 -7.55
C ARG A 175 18.57 0.43 -8.39
N SER A 176 19.42 1.41 -8.08
CA SER A 176 20.68 1.67 -8.80
C SER A 176 21.87 1.07 -8.06
N SER A 177 22.82 0.54 -8.81
CA SER A 177 24.07 -0.01 -8.26
C SER A 177 24.81 0.98 -7.37
N ASN A 178 25.40 0.49 -6.29
CA ASN A 178 26.12 1.25 -5.29
C ASN A 178 25.27 2.24 -4.47
N TYR A 179 23.96 2.25 -4.64
CA TYR A 179 23.06 3.07 -3.83
C TYR A 179 22.45 2.21 -2.73
N PHE A 180 22.65 2.63 -1.50
CA PHE A 180 22.15 1.90 -0.34
C PHE A 180 21.93 2.84 0.85
N VAL A 181 21.17 2.35 1.82
CA VAL A 181 21.06 2.94 3.16
C VAL A 181 21.22 1.85 4.23
N THR A 182 21.93 2.18 5.27
CA THR A 182 22.10 1.40 6.50
C THR A 182 21.91 2.34 7.70
N PRO A 183 21.81 1.86 8.94
CA PRO A 183 21.83 2.75 10.11
C PRO A 183 23.06 3.67 10.19
N LYS A 184 24.20 3.24 9.63
CA LYS A 184 25.47 3.97 9.73
C LYS A 184 25.79 4.82 8.50
N TYR A 185 25.52 4.31 7.31
CA TYR A 185 25.92 4.92 6.04
C TYR A 185 24.78 4.99 5.03
N THR A 186 24.73 6.10 4.29
CA THR A 186 23.89 6.30 3.11
C THR A 186 24.77 6.59 1.91
N SER A 187 24.65 5.79 0.84
CA SER A 187 25.34 6.02 -0.43
C SER A 187 24.35 6.32 -1.53
N TYR A 188 24.45 7.48 -2.16
CA TYR A 188 23.51 7.93 -3.21
C TYR A 188 24.18 8.91 -4.17
N SER A 189 23.93 8.76 -5.47
CA SER A 189 24.48 9.62 -6.53
C SER A 189 25.99 9.82 -6.46
N GLY A 190 26.75 8.75 -6.18
CA GLY A 190 28.21 8.77 -6.13
C GLY A 190 28.83 9.36 -4.86
N ARG A 191 28.00 9.79 -3.90
CA ARG A 191 28.43 10.33 -2.61
C ARG A 191 28.06 9.40 -1.47
N THR A 192 28.76 9.51 -0.37
CA THR A 192 28.49 8.71 0.84
C THR A 192 28.39 9.63 2.04
N TYR A 193 27.47 9.34 2.93
CA TYR A 193 27.12 10.16 4.08
C TYR A 193 26.99 9.30 5.33
N TYR A 194 27.21 9.89 6.50
CA TYR A 194 26.71 9.31 7.75
C TYR A 194 25.18 9.43 7.78
N THR A 195 24.48 8.31 7.97
CA THR A 195 23.01 8.28 7.89
C THR A 195 22.34 9.14 8.95
N GLU A 196 22.90 9.19 10.15
CA GLU A 196 22.31 9.94 11.26
C GLU A 196 22.42 11.47 11.06
N THR A 197 23.56 11.95 10.58
CA THR A 197 23.86 13.39 10.50
C THR A 197 23.66 13.98 9.10
N GLY A 198 23.73 13.17 8.05
CA GLY A 198 23.77 13.63 6.66
C GLY A 198 25.10 14.26 6.27
N GLU A 199 26.14 14.16 7.11
CA GLU A 199 27.47 14.67 6.83
C GLU A 199 28.15 13.82 5.75
N GLU A 200 28.70 14.47 4.72
CA GLU A 200 29.38 13.79 3.62
C GLU A 200 30.75 13.25 4.06
N ILE A 201 31.02 12.00 3.74
CA ILE A 201 32.29 11.33 4.00
C ILE A 201 33.18 11.54 2.77
N THR A 202 34.07 12.54 2.84
CA THR A 202 34.96 12.90 1.73
C THR A 202 36.29 12.16 1.74
N ASN A 203 36.81 11.84 2.91
CA ASN A 203 38.14 11.19 3.10
C ASN A 203 38.02 10.01 4.08
N PRO A 204 37.36 8.89 3.70
CA PRO A 204 37.23 7.75 4.59
C PRO A 204 38.58 7.10 4.88
N ASP A 205 38.77 6.68 6.13
CA ASP A 205 39.90 5.84 6.49
C ASP A 205 39.82 4.42 5.89
N GLU A 206 40.84 3.61 5.98
CA GLU A 206 40.87 2.27 5.38
C GLU A 206 39.78 1.34 5.96
N THR A 207 39.47 1.48 7.24
CA THR A 207 38.40 0.69 7.88
C THR A 207 37.04 1.06 7.30
N THR A 208 36.74 2.34 7.21
CA THR A 208 35.50 2.85 6.62
C THR A 208 35.39 2.47 5.14
N LYS A 209 36.48 2.56 4.37
CA LYS A 209 36.51 2.11 2.97
C LYS A 209 36.12 0.63 2.84
N ALA A 210 36.74 -0.22 3.66
CA ALA A 210 36.49 -1.66 3.65
C ALA A 210 35.01 -1.98 4.02
N GLU A 211 34.46 -1.30 5.04
CA GLU A 211 33.03 -1.43 5.40
C GLU A 211 32.13 -1.04 4.24
N LEU A 212 32.35 0.12 3.63
CA LEU A 212 31.55 0.61 2.51
C LEU A 212 31.64 -0.31 1.29
N GLU A 213 32.81 -0.85 0.99
CA GLU A 213 32.99 -1.80 -0.11
C GLU A 213 32.22 -3.09 0.14
N LYS A 214 32.29 -3.62 1.36
CA LYS A 214 31.50 -4.80 1.74
C LYS A 214 30.00 -4.59 1.55
N ILE A 215 29.47 -3.43 1.98
CA ILE A 215 28.05 -3.11 1.83
C ILE A 215 27.69 -2.99 0.35
N ARG A 216 28.51 -2.30 -0.46
CA ARG A 216 28.29 -2.17 -1.91
C ARG A 216 28.23 -3.53 -2.61
N ASN A 217 29.18 -4.40 -2.29
CA ASN A 217 29.22 -5.74 -2.87
C ASN A 217 27.94 -6.52 -2.52
N THR A 218 27.55 -6.54 -1.24
CA THR A 218 26.33 -7.23 -0.80
C THR A 218 25.07 -6.68 -1.50
N THR A 219 24.91 -5.36 -1.56
CA THR A 219 23.73 -4.74 -2.19
C THR A 219 23.72 -4.93 -3.71
N ASN A 220 24.85 -4.86 -4.37
CA ASN A 220 24.95 -5.12 -5.80
C ASN A 220 24.66 -6.59 -6.15
N GLU A 221 25.10 -7.52 -5.32
CA GLU A 221 24.75 -8.95 -5.49
C GLU A 221 23.24 -9.19 -5.29
N GLN A 222 22.63 -8.55 -4.30
CA GLN A 222 21.19 -8.62 -4.08
C GLN A 222 20.40 -8.09 -5.29
N LEU A 223 20.79 -6.92 -5.82
CA LEU A 223 20.19 -6.35 -7.03
C LEU A 223 20.36 -7.26 -8.23
N LYS A 224 21.58 -7.78 -8.45
CA LYS A 224 21.87 -8.73 -9.54
C LYS A 224 21.03 -9.98 -9.43
N MET A 225 20.87 -10.54 -8.24
CA MET A 225 20.01 -11.70 -8.02
C MET A 225 18.55 -11.40 -8.35
N SER A 226 18.02 -10.27 -7.87
CA SER A 226 16.67 -9.82 -8.19
C SER A 226 16.45 -9.65 -9.70
N ASP A 227 17.39 -9.03 -10.38
CA ASP A 227 17.35 -8.86 -11.83
C ASP A 227 17.39 -10.20 -12.58
N LEU A 228 18.22 -11.13 -12.16
CA LEU A 228 18.29 -12.47 -12.76
C LEU A 228 16.99 -13.24 -12.58
N ILE A 229 16.33 -13.14 -11.42
CA ILE A 229 15.03 -13.77 -11.18
C ILE A 229 14.00 -13.22 -12.17
N GLN A 230 13.95 -11.90 -12.31
CA GLN A 230 12.95 -11.22 -13.13
C GLN A 230 13.25 -11.35 -14.64
N THR A 231 14.47 -10.97 -15.06
CA THR A 231 14.85 -10.95 -16.50
C THR A 231 15.06 -12.36 -17.06
N GLY A 232 15.52 -13.28 -16.22
CA GLY A 232 15.67 -14.69 -16.57
C GLY A 232 14.37 -15.48 -16.51
N ASP A 233 13.26 -14.85 -16.07
CA ASP A 233 11.97 -15.54 -15.87
C ASP A 233 12.13 -16.84 -15.06
N LEU A 234 12.94 -16.78 -13.98
CA LEU A 234 13.37 -17.98 -13.25
C LEU A 234 12.19 -18.71 -12.61
N LEU A 235 11.11 -18.00 -12.25
CA LEU A 235 9.90 -18.63 -11.72
C LEU A 235 9.23 -19.59 -12.73
N ARG A 236 9.46 -19.39 -14.04
CA ARG A 236 9.01 -20.29 -15.10
C ARG A 236 9.59 -21.69 -14.97
N PHE A 237 10.80 -21.79 -14.44
CA PHE A 237 11.53 -23.05 -14.25
C PHE A 237 11.40 -23.60 -12.83
N TYR A 238 10.77 -22.86 -11.95
CA TYR A 238 10.52 -23.32 -10.59
C TYR A 238 9.41 -24.36 -10.59
N THR A 239 9.77 -25.58 -10.24
CA THR A 239 8.86 -26.74 -10.19
C THR A 239 8.43 -27.06 -8.75
N GLY A 240 8.23 -26.05 -7.93
CA GLY A 240 7.63 -26.22 -6.60
C GLY A 240 6.28 -26.96 -6.73
N ASN A 241 5.99 -27.85 -5.81
CA ASN A 241 4.94 -28.87 -5.93
C ASN A 241 3.53 -28.30 -6.18
N ASP A 242 3.29 -27.01 -5.95
CA ASP A 242 1.96 -26.40 -5.98
C ASP A 242 1.79 -25.29 -7.02
N LEU A 243 2.83 -24.94 -7.76
CA LEU A 243 2.77 -23.90 -8.79
C LEU A 243 2.53 -24.52 -10.18
N GLY A 244 1.26 -24.83 -10.47
CA GLY A 244 0.83 -25.22 -11.82
C GLY A 244 1.06 -24.10 -12.83
N LYS A 245 1.14 -24.45 -14.12
CA LYS A 245 1.18 -23.45 -15.20
C LYS A 245 -0.11 -22.63 -15.18
N VAL A 246 0.04 -21.32 -15.07
CA VAL A 246 -1.06 -20.37 -15.07
C VAL A 246 -1.21 -19.77 -16.47
N ASN A 247 -2.41 -19.79 -17.01
CA ASN A 247 -2.73 -19.06 -18.23
C ASN A 247 -3.25 -17.65 -17.87
N PRO A 248 -2.50 -16.57 -18.17
CA PRO A 248 -2.90 -15.21 -17.78
C PRO A 248 -4.29 -14.80 -18.31
N LYS A 249 -4.76 -15.38 -19.41
CA LYS A 249 -6.07 -15.09 -19.99
C LYS A 249 -7.24 -15.50 -19.08
N ASP A 250 -7.01 -16.48 -18.20
CA ASP A 250 -8.04 -16.97 -17.27
C ASP A 250 -8.26 -15.99 -16.10
N TYR A 251 -7.33 -15.03 -15.93
CA TYR A 251 -7.31 -14.05 -14.84
C TYR A 251 -7.75 -12.64 -15.27
N SER A 252 -8.43 -12.49 -16.42
CA SER A 252 -9.10 -11.24 -16.73
C SER A 252 -10.20 -10.92 -15.72
N TYR A 253 -10.48 -9.65 -15.44
CA TYR A 253 -11.52 -9.26 -14.47
C TYR A 253 -12.87 -9.93 -14.75
N THR A 254 -13.28 -9.99 -16.02
CA THR A 254 -14.55 -10.63 -16.40
C THR A 254 -14.56 -12.13 -16.12
N ASN A 255 -13.46 -12.83 -16.44
CA ASN A 255 -13.35 -14.26 -16.20
C ASN A 255 -13.22 -14.56 -14.71
N SER A 256 -12.49 -13.75 -13.97
CA SER A 256 -12.35 -13.86 -12.52
C SER A 256 -13.70 -13.77 -11.81
N LEU A 257 -14.53 -12.80 -12.16
CA LEU A 257 -15.86 -12.68 -11.57
C LEU A 257 -16.75 -13.90 -11.87
N LYS A 258 -16.75 -14.38 -13.13
CA LYS A 258 -17.49 -15.60 -13.49
C LYS A 258 -17.01 -16.83 -12.71
N SER A 259 -15.69 -16.94 -12.50
CA SER A 259 -15.11 -18.02 -11.70
C SER A 259 -15.52 -17.95 -10.24
N LEU A 260 -15.51 -16.76 -9.63
CA LEU A 260 -15.94 -16.56 -8.24
C LEU A 260 -17.42 -16.96 -8.06
N LEU A 261 -18.31 -16.49 -8.93
CA LEU A 261 -19.73 -16.86 -8.91
C LEU A 261 -19.94 -18.37 -9.12
N SER A 262 -19.14 -19.00 -10.00
CA SER A 262 -19.21 -20.44 -10.21
C SER A 262 -18.77 -21.23 -8.97
N ILE A 263 -17.72 -20.77 -8.29
CA ILE A 263 -17.24 -21.38 -7.03
C ILE A 263 -18.31 -21.26 -5.94
N GLU A 264 -18.92 -20.09 -5.76
CA GLU A 264 -20.01 -19.90 -4.81
C GLU A 264 -21.16 -20.88 -5.07
N LYS A 265 -21.62 -20.93 -6.31
CA LYS A 265 -22.70 -21.85 -6.71
C LYS A 265 -22.35 -23.32 -6.44
N LYS A 266 -21.10 -23.71 -6.70
CA LYS A 266 -20.63 -25.08 -6.46
C LYS A 266 -20.58 -25.41 -4.96
N LYS A 267 -20.19 -24.45 -4.12
CA LYS A 267 -20.10 -24.62 -2.67
C LYS A 267 -21.47 -24.56 -1.98
N GLY A 268 -22.44 -23.83 -2.55
CA GLY A 268 -23.76 -23.71 -1.93
C GLY A 268 -23.65 -23.21 -0.49
N ASP A 269 -24.21 -23.96 0.46
CA ASP A 269 -24.22 -23.63 1.89
C ASP A 269 -22.83 -23.63 2.54
N GLU A 270 -21.84 -24.26 1.91
CA GLU A 270 -20.44 -24.25 2.38
C GLU A 270 -19.66 -22.99 1.91
N SER A 271 -20.29 -22.10 1.17
CA SER A 271 -19.67 -20.87 0.69
C SER A 271 -19.32 -19.94 1.85
N THR A 272 -18.04 -19.51 1.87
CA THR A 272 -17.50 -18.61 2.90
C THR A 272 -17.44 -17.14 2.44
N SER A 273 -17.96 -16.83 1.23
CA SER A 273 -17.98 -15.46 0.74
C SER A 273 -18.92 -14.56 1.54
N LEU A 274 -18.69 -13.25 1.54
CA LEU A 274 -19.59 -12.30 2.20
C LEU A 274 -20.98 -12.32 1.59
N TYR A 275 -21.07 -12.39 0.25
CA TYR A 275 -22.33 -12.44 -0.48
C TYR A 275 -23.18 -13.63 -0.03
N SER A 276 -22.59 -14.82 0.03
CA SER A 276 -23.31 -16.02 0.50
C SER A 276 -23.70 -15.91 1.97
N LYS A 277 -22.82 -15.43 2.85
CA LYS A 277 -23.12 -15.23 4.28
C LYS A 277 -24.23 -14.22 4.54
N ARG A 278 -24.49 -13.31 3.61
CA ARG A 278 -25.60 -12.34 3.66
C ARG A 278 -26.86 -12.83 2.93
N GLY A 279 -26.97 -14.11 2.66
CA GLY A 279 -28.14 -14.67 1.99
C GLY A 279 -28.32 -14.20 0.55
N GLY A 280 -27.23 -13.90 -0.17
CA GLY A 280 -27.26 -13.42 -1.55
C GLY A 280 -27.44 -11.90 -1.68
N ASN A 281 -27.23 -11.14 -0.62
CA ASN A 281 -27.31 -9.67 -0.67
C ASN A 281 -25.90 -9.08 -0.82
N SER A 282 -25.76 -8.15 -1.78
CA SER A 282 -24.50 -7.42 -2.00
C SER A 282 -24.10 -6.61 -0.77
N THR A 283 -22.78 -6.39 -0.63
CA THR A 283 -22.21 -5.53 0.41
C THR A 283 -21.95 -4.10 -0.07
N VAL A 284 -22.36 -3.76 -1.29
CA VAL A 284 -22.21 -2.41 -1.87
C VAL A 284 -22.90 -1.35 -1.02
N ASP A 285 -24.03 -1.67 -0.40
CA ASP A 285 -24.79 -0.82 0.51
C ASP A 285 -23.98 -0.41 1.77
N LEU A 286 -22.98 -1.20 2.15
CA LEU A 286 -22.10 -0.91 3.29
C LEU A 286 -20.97 0.05 2.96
N PHE A 287 -20.71 0.28 1.67
CA PHE A 287 -19.66 1.21 1.24
C PHE A 287 -20.25 2.62 1.10
N ASN A 288 -19.81 3.49 1.98
CA ASN A 288 -20.33 4.84 2.07
C ASN A 288 -19.18 5.85 1.91
N SER A 289 -18.86 6.20 0.66
CA SER A 289 -17.95 7.31 0.38
C SER A 289 -18.69 8.46 -0.28
N PRO A 290 -18.31 9.72 -0.06
CA PRO A 290 -18.90 10.88 -0.73
C PRO A 290 -18.86 10.75 -2.26
N SER A 291 -17.72 10.35 -2.83
CA SER A 291 -17.56 10.14 -4.27
C SER A 291 -18.51 9.07 -4.81
N TYR A 292 -18.67 7.95 -4.10
CA TYR A 292 -19.57 6.89 -4.53
C TYR A 292 -21.01 7.36 -4.52
N ARG A 293 -21.44 8.11 -3.50
CA ARG A 293 -22.78 8.71 -3.43
C ARG A 293 -23.05 9.71 -4.55
N ALA A 294 -22.05 10.56 -4.86
CA ALA A 294 -22.15 11.54 -5.93
C ALA A 294 -22.28 10.88 -7.32
N LEU A 295 -21.61 9.75 -7.54
CA LEU A 295 -21.65 9.00 -8.79
C LEU A 295 -22.90 8.10 -8.93
N HIS A 296 -23.55 7.77 -7.81
CA HIS A 296 -24.69 6.84 -7.75
C HIS A 296 -25.82 7.38 -6.87
N PRO A 297 -26.31 8.62 -7.10
CA PRO A 297 -27.36 9.23 -6.27
C PRO A 297 -28.62 8.36 -6.22
N GLU A 298 -28.95 7.68 -7.31
CA GLU A 298 -30.13 6.81 -7.44
C GLU A 298 -30.16 5.66 -6.41
N GLN A 299 -29.01 5.25 -5.87
CA GLN A 299 -28.94 4.17 -4.88
C GLN A 299 -29.20 4.66 -3.44
N PHE A 300 -29.17 5.96 -3.21
CA PHE A 300 -29.29 6.57 -1.89
C PHE A 300 -30.56 7.41 -1.70
N GLU A 301 -31.26 7.74 -2.77
CA GLU A 301 -32.51 8.55 -2.72
C GLU A 301 -33.72 7.76 -2.20
N SER A 302 -33.69 6.44 -2.21
CA SER A 302 -34.83 5.60 -1.83
C SER A 302 -35.06 5.39 -0.33
N THR A 303 -34.14 5.81 0.52
CA THR A 303 -34.20 5.60 1.99
C THR A 303 -34.81 6.77 2.77
N SER A 304 -35.09 7.93 2.13
CA SER A 304 -35.62 9.11 2.82
C SER A 304 -37.15 9.24 2.80
N ASN A 305 -37.87 8.39 2.05
CA ASN A 305 -39.34 8.49 1.91
C ASN A 305 -40.13 7.43 2.71
N GLY A 306 -39.52 6.77 3.68
CA GLY A 306 -40.13 5.66 4.42
C GLY A 306 -40.52 5.93 5.88
N SER A 307 -40.68 7.19 6.31
CA SER A 307 -41.26 7.46 7.64
C SER A 307 -42.05 8.77 7.71
N SER A 308 -43.22 8.78 7.06
CA SER A 308 -44.29 9.65 7.46
C SER A 308 -45.50 8.76 7.81
N SER A 309 -45.53 8.30 9.05
CA SER A 309 -46.73 7.72 9.64
C SER A 309 -47.78 8.80 9.75
N SER A 310 -48.82 8.66 8.99
CA SER A 310 -50.09 9.38 9.16
C SER A 310 -50.70 9.08 10.52
N THR A 311 -50.63 10.04 11.42
CA THR A 311 -51.50 10.08 12.59
C THR A 311 -52.82 10.69 12.14
N GLU A 312 -53.83 9.86 11.91
CA GLU A 312 -55.21 10.30 11.83
C GLU A 312 -55.67 10.74 13.21
N GLU A 313 -55.87 12.03 13.38
CA GLU A 313 -56.70 12.57 14.46
C GLU A 313 -58.16 12.34 14.16
N SER A 314 -58.78 11.45 14.88
CA SER A 314 -60.23 11.34 14.94
C SER A 314 -60.81 12.43 15.86
N SER A 315 -61.35 13.49 15.29
CA SER A 315 -62.20 14.45 16.01
C SER A 315 -63.63 13.90 16.15
N SER A 316 -63.97 13.45 17.33
CA SER A 316 -65.35 13.23 17.71
C SER A 316 -65.98 14.55 18.21
N SER A 317 -66.91 15.08 17.44
CA SER A 317 -67.84 16.13 17.87
C SER A 317 -68.96 15.55 18.71
N SER A 318 -69.22 16.12 19.86
CA SER A 318 -70.57 16.10 20.47
C SER A 318 -70.80 17.32 21.38
N LYS A 319 -71.81 18.07 20.95
CA LYS A 319 -72.63 19.11 21.60
C LYS A 319 -71.94 20.47 21.83
#